data_ad0a575fabe4ba0b941fc95855e4904f
#
_entry.id   ad0a575fabe4ba0b941fc95855e4904f
#
_cell.length_a   1.000
_cell.length_b   1.000
_cell.length_c   1.000
_cell.angle_alpha   90.00
_cell.angle_beta   90.00
_cell.angle_gamma   90.00
#
_symmetry.space_group_name_H-M   'P 1'
#
loop_
_entity.id
_entity.type
_entity.pdbx_description
1 polymer ?
#
loop_
_entity_poly.entity_id
_entity_poly.type
_entity_poly.pdbx_seq_one_letter_code
_entity_poly.pdbx_strand_id
1 'polypeptide(L)'
;MYRSAKLIAAALLCATAPAYAQDSGTEPLTAAAAEAQRQLRQTFTNLTFEDFGPAPISGPIYQAIAGGRVIYFAPESQHLLFAAVYDKNGVNLTALAQDASARKRLGAIDPANALVIGPAGAPRVIEFTDPDCPYCQALERFWLAKEAEGKPVQRLVYFVSGIHPEAAAKAEHILCSPDREATFKAVYAGAHPSALRKCRAGAEKVARDAETVRKMGVSGTPTLFVEGKLVSGFQQAELEAFLEASKGKASP
;
A
#
# COMPACT_ATOMS: atom_id res chain seq x y z
N MET A 1 -16.09 65.92 50.13
CA MET A 1 -15.07 64.86 50.08
C MET A 1 -15.30 64.01 48.83
N TYR A 2 -14.64 64.36 47.76
CA TYR A 2 -14.73 63.63 46.41
C TYR A 2 -13.68 62.57 46.38
N ARG A 3 -14.08 61.31 46.16
CA ARG A 3 -13.15 60.21 45.81
C ARG A 3 -13.29 59.90 44.29
N SER A 4 -12.27 60.22 43.60
CA SER A 4 -12.16 59.90 42.17
C SER A 4 -11.82 58.42 41.96
N ALA A 5 -12.67 57.68 41.26
CA ALA A 5 -12.39 56.33 40.80
C ALA A 5 -11.65 56.38 39.48
N LYS A 6 -10.43 55.82 39.42
CA LYS A 6 -9.66 55.65 38.19
C LYS A 6 -10.09 54.34 37.51
N LEU A 7 -10.69 54.43 36.34
CA LEU A 7 -10.96 53.33 35.46
C LEU A 7 -9.64 52.93 34.76
N ILE A 8 -9.18 51.72 34.97
CA ILE A 8 -8.08 51.11 34.23
C ILE A 8 -8.70 50.32 33.05
N ALA A 9 -8.53 50.82 31.86
CA ALA A 9 -8.88 50.11 30.64
C ALA A 9 -7.79 49.07 30.34
N ALA A 10 -8.11 47.79 30.46
CA ALA A 10 -7.25 46.68 30.02
C ALA A 10 -7.47 46.46 28.50
N ALA A 11 -6.47 46.81 27.70
CA ALA A 11 -6.47 46.50 26.28
C ALA A 11 -6.08 45.02 26.08
N LEU A 12 -7.03 44.19 25.64
CA LEU A 12 -6.77 42.84 25.15
C LEU A 12 -6.07 42.92 23.79
N LEU A 13 -4.77 42.64 23.76
CA LEU A 13 -4.08 42.36 22.49
C LEU A 13 -4.46 40.94 22.07
N CYS A 14 -5.36 40.83 21.09
CA CYS A 14 -5.52 39.59 20.31
C CYS A 14 -4.29 39.38 19.44
N ALA A 15 -3.40 38.50 19.88
CA ALA A 15 -2.33 37.98 19.01
C ALA A 15 -2.94 37.01 17.98
N THR A 16 -3.13 37.50 16.76
CA THR A 16 -3.45 36.63 15.63
C THR A 16 -2.18 35.86 15.26
N ALA A 17 -2.11 34.59 15.65
CA ALA A 17 -1.10 33.68 15.11
C ALA A 17 -1.37 33.46 13.62
N PRO A 18 -0.38 33.57 12.74
CA PRO A 18 -0.57 33.20 11.35
C PRO A 18 -0.82 31.69 11.29
N ALA A 19 -1.98 31.29 10.81
CA ALA A 19 -2.26 29.93 10.41
C ALA A 19 -1.34 29.60 9.24
N TYR A 20 -0.29 28.83 9.47
CA TYR A 20 0.45 28.17 8.41
C TYR A 20 -0.48 27.11 7.82
N ALA A 21 -1.23 27.50 6.79
CA ALA A 21 -1.83 26.56 5.90
C ALA A 21 -0.69 25.81 5.22
N GLN A 22 -0.51 24.53 5.58
CA GLN A 22 0.33 23.62 4.83
C GLN A 22 -0.42 23.32 3.53
N ASP A 23 -0.20 24.20 2.55
CA ASP A 23 -0.58 23.96 1.17
C ASP A 23 0.31 22.80 0.69
N SER A 24 -0.28 21.60 0.56
CA SER A 24 0.33 20.43 -0.06
C SER A 24 0.35 20.56 -1.59
N GLY A 25 0.49 21.78 -2.09
CA GLY A 25 0.77 22.09 -3.48
C GLY A 25 2.15 21.56 -3.83
N THR A 26 2.24 20.75 -4.86
CA THR A 26 3.49 20.27 -5.46
C THR A 26 4.32 21.50 -5.83
N GLU A 27 5.36 21.80 -5.06
CA GLU A 27 6.28 22.89 -5.44
C GLU A 27 6.83 22.63 -6.85
N PRO A 28 6.87 23.65 -7.70
CA PRO A 28 7.42 23.47 -9.04
C PRO A 28 8.86 22.99 -8.95
N LEU A 29 9.17 21.92 -9.70
CA LEU A 29 10.52 21.35 -9.76
C LEU A 29 11.51 22.44 -10.16
N THR A 30 12.68 22.46 -9.51
CA THR A 30 13.80 23.29 -9.94
C THR A 30 14.18 22.93 -11.38
N ALA A 31 14.85 23.86 -12.11
CA ALA A 31 15.28 23.58 -13.49
C ALA A 31 16.15 22.32 -13.58
N ALA A 32 17.01 22.08 -12.60
CA ALA A 32 17.86 20.88 -12.53
C ALA A 32 17.03 19.61 -12.31
N ALA A 33 16.02 19.65 -11.44
CA ALA A 33 15.14 18.53 -11.21
C ALA A 33 14.26 18.22 -12.43
N ALA A 34 13.76 19.26 -13.13
CA ALA A 34 13.01 19.09 -14.37
C ALA A 34 13.87 18.46 -15.48
N GLU A 35 15.14 18.86 -15.59
CA GLU A 35 16.07 18.25 -16.53
C GLU A 35 16.35 16.78 -16.19
N ALA A 36 16.65 16.49 -14.93
CA ALA A 36 16.86 15.12 -14.48
C ALA A 36 15.64 14.23 -14.72
N GLN A 37 14.43 14.76 -14.53
CA GLN A 37 13.19 14.02 -14.83
C GLN A 37 13.06 13.72 -16.34
N ARG A 38 13.42 14.67 -17.22
CA ARG A 38 13.43 14.42 -18.66
C ARG A 38 14.43 13.34 -19.04
N GLN A 39 15.67 13.42 -18.52
CA GLN A 39 16.70 12.41 -18.75
C GLN A 39 16.27 11.03 -18.30
N LEU A 40 15.68 10.92 -17.09
CA LEU A 40 15.17 9.66 -16.56
C LEU A 40 14.17 9.01 -17.54
N ARG A 41 13.19 9.79 -18.02
CA ARG A 41 12.15 9.30 -18.95
C ARG A 41 12.70 8.94 -20.33
N GLN A 42 13.71 9.66 -20.80
CA GLN A 42 14.35 9.39 -22.10
C GLN A 42 15.27 8.19 -22.08
N THR A 43 15.97 7.99 -20.95
CA THR A 43 16.92 6.88 -20.79
C THR A 43 16.21 5.54 -20.52
N PHE A 44 15.14 5.55 -19.72
CA PHE A 44 14.41 4.35 -19.29
C PHE A 44 12.98 4.33 -19.81
N THR A 45 12.82 4.25 -21.13
CA THR A 45 11.53 4.38 -21.82
C THR A 45 10.53 3.24 -21.56
N ASN A 46 11.01 2.11 -21.05
CA ASN A 46 10.19 0.94 -20.68
C ASN A 46 9.61 1.03 -19.26
N LEU A 47 9.91 2.10 -18.52
CA LEU A 47 9.41 2.32 -17.16
C LEU A 47 8.50 3.54 -17.10
N THR A 48 7.47 3.45 -16.25
CA THR A 48 6.62 4.61 -15.90
C THR A 48 7.05 5.12 -14.55
N PHE A 49 7.27 6.43 -14.45
CA PHE A 49 7.73 7.09 -13.25
C PHE A 49 6.69 8.07 -12.72
N GLU A 50 6.44 8.00 -11.42
CA GLU A 50 5.54 8.86 -10.65
C GLU A 50 6.31 9.50 -9.48
N ASP A 51 5.74 10.54 -8.85
CA ASP A 51 6.26 11.19 -7.63
C ASP A 51 7.76 11.54 -7.71
N PHE A 52 8.21 12.09 -8.88
CA PHE A 52 9.61 12.49 -9.06
C PHE A 52 9.95 13.72 -8.22
N GLY A 53 11.08 13.66 -7.52
CA GLY A 53 11.57 14.77 -6.69
C GLY A 53 12.98 14.53 -6.16
N PRO A 54 13.55 15.47 -5.37
CA PRO A 54 14.83 15.28 -4.71
C PRO A 54 14.84 14.04 -3.81
N ALA A 55 15.92 13.27 -3.82
CA ALA A 55 16.12 12.19 -2.86
C ALA A 55 16.43 12.74 -1.46
N PRO A 56 16.16 12.00 -0.37
CA PRO A 56 16.46 12.41 1.00
C PRO A 56 17.97 12.24 1.35
N ILE A 57 18.83 12.48 0.40
CA ILE A 57 20.31 12.41 0.52
C ILE A 57 20.93 13.60 -0.20
N SER A 58 22.09 14.05 0.27
CA SER A 58 22.80 15.17 -0.34
C SER A 58 23.34 14.80 -1.72
N GLY A 59 23.37 15.78 -2.63
CA GLY A 59 23.87 15.63 -4.00
C GLY A 59 22.76 15.63 -5.05
N PRO A 60 23.14 15.57 -6.34
CA PRO A 60 22.20 15.58 -7.46
C PRO A 60 21.56 14.19 -7.68
N ILE A 61 20.93 13.67 -6.64
CA ILE A 61 20.21 12.39 -6.67
C ILE A 61 18.73 12.68 -6.51
N TYR A 62 17.91 12.05 -7.33
CA TYR A 62 16.46 12.18 -7.33
C TYR A 62 15.82 10.85 -6.99
N GLN A 63 14.59 10.89 -6.48
CA GLN A 63 13.77 9.72 -6.28
C GLN A 63 12.54 9.76 -7.18
N ALA A 64 12.03 8.60 -7.50
CA ALA A 64 10.75 8.42 -8.18
C ALA A 64 10.09 7.12 -7.73
N ILE A 65 8.82 6.94 -8.07
CA ILE A 65 8.13 5.67 -7.93
C ILE A 65 8.07 5.00 -9.30
N ALA A 66 8.53 3.76 -9.38
CA ALA A 66 8.38 2.91 -10.56
C ALA A 66 7.83 1.55 -10.16
N GLY A 67 6.72 1.13 -10.76
CA GLY A 67 6.05 -0.14 -10.41
C GLY A 67 5.72 -0.26 -8.91
N GLY A 68 5.32 0.85 -8.26
CA GLY A 68 5.00 0.89 -6.84
C GLY A 68 6.21 0.91 -5.89
N ARG A 69 7.45 0.93 -6.40
CA ARG A 69 8.68 0.93 -5.61
C ARG A 69 9.41 2.25 -5.74
N VAL A 70 10.00 2.70 -4.64
CA VAL A 70 10.93 3.84 -4.67
C VAL A 70 12.22 3.41 -5.39
N ILE A 71 12.62 4.21 -6.34
CA ILE A 71 13.91 4.13 -7.03
C ILE A 71 14.65 5.45 -6.89
N TYR A 72 15.95 5.41 -7.04
CA TYR A 72 16.79 6.61 -7.06
C TYR A 72 17.46 6.75 -8.43
N PHE A 73 17.63 8.00 -8.88
CA PHE A 73 18.25 8.32 -10.16
C PHE A 73 19.41 9.29 -9.95
N ALA A 74 20.58 8.91 -10.47
CA ALA A 74 21.78 9.74 -10.53
C ALA A 74 21.96 10.25 -11.97
N PRO A 75 21.58 11.51 -12.30
CA PRO A 75 21.55 12.01 -13.67
C PRO A 75 22.93 12.13 -14.30
N GLU A 76 23.96 12.48 -13.54
CA GLU A 76 25.35 12.63 -14.05
C GLU A 76 25.88 11.32 -14.64
N SER A 77 25.55 10.19 -14.04
CA SER A 77 25.98 8.87 -14.49
C SER A 77 24.87 8.09 -15.20
N GLN A 78 23.65 8.62 -15.26
CA GLN A 78 22.47 8.01 -15.83
C GLN A 78 22.15 6.61 -15.24
N HIS A 79 22.40 6.43 -13.93
CA HIS A 79 22.14 5.16 -13.24
C HIS A 79 20.85 5.21 -12.43
N LEU A 80 20.10 4.08 -12.47
CA LEU A 80 19.06 3.77 -11.50
C LEU A 80 19.67 2.99 -10.34
N LEU A 81 19.27 3.37 -9.12
CA LEU A 81 19.64 2.66 -7.91
C LEU A 81 18.39 2.09 -7.24
N PHE A 82 18.45 0.83 -6.91
CA PHE A 82 17.44 0.13 -6.11
C PHE A 82 18.04 -0.08 -4.73
N ALA A 83 17.74 0.83 -3.82
CA ALA A 83 18.40 0.90 -2.51
C ALA A 83 17.41 1.24 -1.40
N ALA A 84 17.80 0.97 -0.16
CA ALA A 84 17.16 1.50 1.04
C ALA A 84 18.04 2.58 1.64
N VAL A 85 17.48 3.78 1.84
CA VAL A 85 18.14 4.91 2.47
C VAL A 85 17.69 5.00 3.92
N TYR A 86 18.67 5.03 4.83
CA TYR A 86 18.45 5.21 6.26
C TYR A 86 19.03 6.55 6.70
N ASP A 87 18.33 7.22 7.60
CA ASP A 87 18.89 8.39 8.27
C ASP A 87 19.88 7.99 9.39
N LYS A 88 20.50 9.00 10.02
CA LYS A 88 21.45 8.78 11.12
C LYS A 88 20.85 8.11 12.37
N ASN A 89 19.53 8.07 12.49
CA ASN A 89 18.80 7.44 13.60
C ASN A 89 18.31 6.03 13.24
N GLY A 90 18.65 5.53 12.05
CA GLY A 90 18.22 4.22 11.57
C GLY A 90 16.80 4.19 10.99
N VAL A 91 16.19 5.35 10.71
CA VAL A 91 14.87 5.41 10.08
C VAL A 91 15.00 5.13 8.59
N ASN A 92 14.22 4.18 8.09
CA ASN A 92 14.19 3.83 6.66
C ASN A 92 13.35 4.85 5.87
N LEU A 93 14.01 5.85 5.29
CA LEU A 93 13.36 6.92 4.51
C LEU A 93 12.72 6.41 3.22
N THR A 94 13.31 5.37 2.61
CA THR A 94 12.76 4.71 1.42
C THR A 94 11.41 4.05 1.74
N ALA A 95 11.32 3.33 2.85
CA ALA A 95 10.07 2.72 3.30
C ALA A 95 9.00 3.78 3.61
N LEU A 96 9.36 4.88 4.27
CA LEU A 96 8.42 5.99 4.55
C LEU A 96 7.88 6.61 3.26
N ALA A 97 8.74 6.87 2.26
CA ALA A 97 8.31 7.41 0.97
C ALA A 97 7.40 6.42 0.21
N GLN A 98 7.73 5.13 0.26
CA GLN A 98 6.93 4.07 -0.36
C GLN A 98 5.56 3.95 0.30
N ASP A 99 5.49 3.98 1.63
CA ASP A 99 4.23 3.96 2.39
C ASP A 99 3.38 5.21 2.10
N ALA A 100 4.01 6.39 2.00
CA ALA A 100 3.31 7.63 1.68
C ALA A 100 2.68 7.59 0.28
N SER A 101 3.45 7.11 -0.72
CA SER A 101 2.94 6.93 -2.08
C SER A 101 1.82 5.87 -2.13
N ALA A 102 1.99 4.76 -1.44
CA ALA A 102 1.00 3.70 -1.35
C ALA A 102 -0.32 4.20 -0.71
N ARG A 103 -0.24 4.99 0.37
CA ARG A 103 -1.41 5.60 1.03
C ARG A 103 -2.21 6.53 0.11
N LYS A 104 -1.53 7.33 -0.73
CA LYS A 104 -2.23 8.19 -1.72
C LYS A 104 -3.12 7.37 -2.66
N ARG A 105 -2.69 6.14 -2.99
CA ARG A 105 -3.42 5.25 -3.90
C ARG A 105 -4.54 4.45 -3.24
N LEU A 106 -4.53 4.30 -1.90
CA LEU A 106 -5.58 3.54 -1.19
C LEU A 106 -6.99 4.07 -1.48
N GLY A 107 -7.14 5.38 -1.73
CA GLY A 107 -8.41 5.97 -2.14
C GLY A 107 -8.94 5.48 -3.49
N ALA A 108 -8.11 4.85 -4.33
CA ALA A 108 -8.50 4.26 -5.60
C ALA A 108 -9.05 2.82 -5.47
N ILE A 109 -8.95 2.22 -4.28
CA ILE A 109 -9.48 0.89 -4.00
C ILE A 109 -10.96 1.04 -3.62
N ASP A 110 -11.82 0.32 -4.34
CA ASP A 110 -13.21 0.15 -3.96
C ASP A 110 -13.37 -1.15 -3.14
N PRO A 111 -13.58 -1.06 -1.82
CA PRO A 111 -13.72 -2.24 -0.96
C PRO A 111 -14.88 -3.15 -1.35
N ALA A 112 -15.92 -2.62 -1.99
CA ALA A 112 -17.07 -3.40 -2.46
C ALA A 112 -16.70 -4.39 -3.57
N ASN A 113 -15.60 -4.15 -4.26
CA ASN A 113 -15.07 -5.06 -5.28
C ASN A 113 -14.16 -6.17 -4.70
N ALA A 114 -13.81 -6.13 -3.42
CA ALA A 114 -12.97 -7.17 -2.83
C ALA A 114 -13.70 -8.51 -2.68
N LEU A 115 -12.97 -9.61 -2.79
CA LEU A 115 -13.39 -10.86 -2.17
C LEU A 115 -13.10 -10.76 -0.67
N VAL A 116 -14.13 -10.85 0.16
CA VAL A 116 -13.99 -10.76 1.61
C VAL A 116 -13.77 -12.16 2.17
N ILE A 117 -12.67 -12.33 2.93
CA ILE A 117 -12.32 -13.57 3.64
C ILE A 117 -12.18 -13.25 5.12
N GLY A 118 -12.75 -14.09 5.97
CA GLY A 118 -12.74 -13.94 7.42
C GLY A 118 -13.89 -13.13 7.99
N PRO A 119 -14.04 -13.10 9.33
CA PRO A 119 -15.23 -12.59 10.00
C PRO A 119 -15.32 -11.06 9.95
N ALA A 120 -16.57 -10.57 9.85
CA ALA A 120 -16.86 -9.15 10.00
C ALA A 120 -16.48 -8.65 11.40
N GLY A 121 -15.94 -7.41 11.47
CA GLY A 121 -15.51 -6.79 12.73
C GLY A 121 -14.10 -7.17 13.18
N ALA A 122 -13.46 -8.17 12.58
CA ALA A 122 -12.05 -8.45 12.82
C ALA A 122 -11.15 -7.33 12.25
N PRO A 123 -9.90 -7.19 12.74
CA PRO A 123 -8.92 -6.28 12.15
C PRO A 123 -8.80 -6.50 10.65
N ARG A 124 -8.77 -5.40 9.88
CA ARG A 124 -8.87 -5.47 8.42
C ARG A 124 -7.52 -5.29 7.74
N VAL A 125 -7.26 -6.11 6.73
CA VAL A 125 -6.13 -5.96 5.81
C VAL A 125 -6.63 -5.95 4.37
N ILE A 126 -5.93 -5.23 3.48
CA ILE A 126 -6.10 -5.35 2.04
C ILE A 126 -4.99 -6.26 1.55
N GLU A 127 -5.33 -7.29 0.78
CA GLU A 127 -4.41 -8.31 0.34
C GLU A 127 -4.45 -8.47 -1.17
N PHE A 128 -3.31 -8.25 -1.82
CA PHE A 128 -3.07 -8.56 -3.21
C PHE A 128 -2.33 -9.90 -3.27
N THR A 129 -2.95 -10.90 -3.87
CA THR A 129 -2.51 -12.29 -3.75
C THR A 129 -2.65 -13.04 -5.06
N ASP A 130 -1.85 -14.08 -5.23
CA ASP A 130 -1.81 -14.93 -6.41
C ASP A 130 -1.90 -16.40 -5.97
N PRO A 131 -2.88 -17.18 -6.46
CA PRO A 131 -3.08 -18.57 -6.04
C PRO A 131 -1.89 -19.50 -6.29
N ASP A 132 -1.02 -19.15 -7.26
CA ASP A 132 0.15 -19.94 -7.62
C ASP A 132 1.44 -19.47 -6.93
N CYS A 133 1.38 -18.37 -6.18
CA CYS A 133 2.54 -17.84 -5.50
C CYS A 133 2.83 -18.62 -4.19
N PRO A 134 4.02 -19.23 -4.03
CA PRO A 134 4.36 -19.98 -2.81
C PRO A 134 4.32 -19.14 -1.53
N TYR A 135 4.68 -17.85 -1.63
CA TYR A 135 4.64 -16.92 -0.49
C TYR A 135 3.21 -16.52 -0.13
N CYS A 136 2.28 -16.47 -1.10
CA CYS A 136 0.85 -16.27 -0.83
C CYS A 136 0.25 -17.49 -0.11
N GLN A 137 0.64 -18.69 -0.53
CA GLN A 137 0.24 -19.92 0.16
C GLN A 137 0.83 -19.99 1.59
N ALA A 138 2.07 -19.51 1.79
CA ALA A 138 2.65 -19.39 3.13
C ALA A 138 1.89 -18.38 4.00
N LEU A 139 1.50 -17.24 3.43
CA LEU A 139 0.66 -16.24 4.09
C LEU A 139 -0.69 -16.81 4.48
N GLU A 140 -1.34 -17.60 3.61
CA GLU A 140 -2.62 -18.25 3.94
C GLU A 140 -2.47 -19.21 5.13
N ARG A 141 -1.41 -20.03 5.16
CA ARG A 141 -1.13 -20.90 6.33
C ARG A 141 -0.94 -20.09 7.61
N PHE A 142 -0.28 -18.94 7.53
CA PHE A 142 -0.13 -18.03 8.66
C PHE A 142 -1.49 -17.51 9.15
N TRP A 143 -2.36 -17.03 8.25
CA TRP A 143 -3.69 -16.54 8.64
C TRP A 143 -4.55 -17.62 9.27
N LEU A 144 -4.52 -18.84 8.73
CA LEU A 144 -5.24 -19.99 9.31
C LEU A 144 -4.74 -20.32 10.72
N ALA A 145 -3.42 -20.27 10.94
CA ALA A 145 -2.85 -20.49 12.27
C ALA A 145 -3.29 -19.38 13.25
N LYS A 146 -3.31 -18.12 12.81
CA LYS A 146 -3.77 -17.00 13.65
C LYS A 146 -5.28 -17.06 13.94
N GLU A 147 -6.08 -17.49 12.99
CA GLU A 147 -7.51 -17.75 13.19
C GLU A 147 -7.72 -18.84 14.28
N ALA A 148 -6.96 -19.93 14.22
CA ALA A 148 -6.98 -21.01 15.23
C ALA A 148 -6.52 -20.53 16.62
N GLU A 149 -5.63 -19.53 16.70
CA GLU A 149 -5.22 -18.87 17.95
C GLU A 149 -6.29 -17.86 18.46
N GLY A 150 -7.43 -17.74 17.83
CA GLY A 150 -8.46 -16.74 18.19
C GLY A 150 -8.12 -15.30 17.76
N LYS A 151 -7.24 -15.12 16.78
CA LYS A 151 -6.80 -13.84 16.22
C LYS A 151 -7.18 -13.73 14.75
N PRO A 152 -8.47 -13.82 14.38
CA PRO A 152 -8.88 -13.74 12.99
C PRO A 152 -8.64 -12.34 12.42
N VAL A 153 -8.51 -12.25 11.09
CA VAL A 153 -8.49 -11.00 10.34
C VAL A 153 -9.56 -11.02 9.26
N GLN A 154 -10.11 -9.85 8.92
CA GLN A 154 -10.92 -9.66 7.74
C GLN A 154 -10.02 -9.20 6.59
N ARG A 155 -9.93 -10.01 5.53
CA ARG A 155 -9.11 -9.74 4.37
C ARG A 155 -9.96 -9.25 3.21
N LEU A 156 -9.58 -8.13 2.61
CA LEU A 156 -10.11 -7.61 1.36
C LEU A 156 -9.18 -8.05 0.24
N VAL A 157 -9.53 -9.14 -0.43
CA VAL A 157 -8.65 -9.84 -1.37
C VAL A 157 -8.88 -9.34 -2.79
N TYR A 158 -7.76 -9.02 -3.47
CA TYR A 158 -7.65 -8.70 -4.89
C TYR A 158 -6.67 -9.66 -5.54
N PHE A 159 -7.09 -10.33 -6.61
CA PHE A 159 -6.24 -11.30 -7.29
C PHE A 159 -5.27 -10.64 -8.24
N VAL A 160 -3.99 -11.02 -8.12
CA VAL A 160 -2.93 -10.67 -9.06
C VAL A 160 -2.79 -11.83 -10.05
N SER A 161 -3.29 -11.64 -11.25
CA SER A 161 -3.43 -12.71 -12.25
C SER A 161 -2.43 -12.63 -13.40
N GLY A 162 -1.43 -11.75 -13.30
CA GLY A 162 -0.46 -11.50 -14.37
C GLY A 162 0.94 -12.03 -14.10
N ILE A 163 1.20 -12.70 -12.96
CA ILE A 163 2.52 -13.22 -12.60
C ILE A 163 2.66 -14.69 -12.98
N HIS A 164 1.69 -15.52 -12.62
CA HIS A 164 1.72 -16.95 -12.94
C HIS A 164 0.64 -17.30 -13.98
N PRO A 165 0.92 -18.27 -14.86
CA PRO A 165 0.04 -18.58 -16.00
C PRO A 165 -1.37 -19.04 -15.63
N GLU A 166 -1.54 -19.80 -14.53
CA GLU A 166 -2.82 -20.35 -14.13
C GLU A 166 -3.57 -19.48 -13.11
N ALA A 167 -2.95 -18.43 -12.61
CA ALA A 167 -3.49 -17.59 -11.53
C ALA A 167 -4.88 -17.02 -11.87
N ALA A 168 -5.09 -16.55 -13.09
CA ALA A 168 -6.39 -16.04 -13.55
C ALA A 168 -7.49 -17.10 -13.50
N ALA A 169 -7.21 -18.31 -13.98
CA ALA A 169 -8.17 -19.40 -14.01
C ALA A 169 -8.52 -19.92 -12.61
N LYS A 170 -7.54 -19.98 -11.70
CA LYS A 170 -7.76 -20.35 -10.30
C LYS A 170 -8.52 -19.27 -9.53
N ALA A 171 -8.22 -17.99 -9.76
CA ALA A 171 -8.99 -16.88 -9.20
C ALA A 171 -10.45 -16.91 -9.67
N GLU A 172 -10.69 -17.11 -10.97
CA GLU A 172 -12.05 -17.27 -11.52
C GLU A 172 -12.76 -18.46 -10.89
N HIS A 173 -12.08 -19.60 -10.74
CA HIS A 173 -12.65 -20.79 -10.08
C HIS A 173 -13.12 -20.49 -8.64
N ILE A 174 -12.30 -19.81 -7.84
CA ILE A 174 -12.66 -19.37 -6.49
C ILE A 174 -13.90 -18.49 -6.54
N LEU A 175 -13.92 -17.48 -7.38
CA LEU A 175 -14.99 -16.50 -7.50
C LEU A 175 -16.31 -17.08 -8.00
N CYS A 176 -16.26 -18.17 -8.79
CA CYS A 176 -17.40 -18.87 -9.33
C CYS A 176 -17.89 -20.03 -8.45
N SER A 177 -17.25 -20.26 -7.32
CA SER A 177 -17.64 -21.32 -6.39
C SER A 177 -18.77 -20.84 -5.47
N PRO A 178 -19.70 -21.74 -5.06
CA PRO A 178 -20.78 -21.41 -4.13
C PRO A 178 -20.24 -20.92 -2.77
N ASP A 179 -19.24 -21.62 -2.26
CA ASP A 179 -18.49 -21.21 -1.07
C ASP A 179 -17.10 -20.74 -1.51
N ARG A 180 -16.98 -19.41 -1.67
CA ARG A 180 -15.76 -18.77 -2.15
C ARG A 180 -14.62 -18.84 -1.12
N GLU A 181 -14.95 -18.68 0.17
CA GLU A 181 -13.96 -18.72 1.24
C GLU A 181 -13.36 -20.12 1.40
N ALA A 182 -14.19 -21.15 1.49
CA ALA A 182 -13.71 -22.52 1.56
C ALA A 182 -12.89 -22.90 0.30
N THR A 183 -13.33 -22.48 -0.87
CA THR A 183 -12.58 -22.73 -2.13
C THR A 183 -11.27 -21.98 -2.15
N PHE A 184 -11.22 -20.74 -1.69
CA PHE A 184 -10.00 -19.95 -1.54
C PHE A 184 -8.99 -20.70 -0.65
N LYS A 185 -9.41 -21.04 0.57
CA LYS A 185 -8.57 -21.79 1.53
C LYS A 185 -8.05 -23.11 0.94
N ALA A 186 -8.91 -23.86 0.23
CA ALA A 186 -8.52 -25.12 -0.40
C ALA A 186 -7.47 -24.92 -1.52
N VAL A 187 -7.67 -23.97 -2.42
CA VAL A 187 -6.74 -23.68 -3.53
C VAL A 187 -5.38 -23.24 -2.97
N TYR A 188 -5.35 -22.37 -1.98
CA TYR A 188 -4.10 -21.92 -1.35
C TYR A 188 -3.44 -23.00 -0.48
N ALA A 189 -4.20 -24.00 -0.05
CA ALA A 189 -3.65 -25.22 0.58
C ALA A 189 -3.12 -26.24 -0.43
N GLY A 190 -3.15 -25.93 -1.74
CA GLY A 190 -2.63 -26.79 -2.80
C GLY A 190 -3.65 -27.75 -3.41
N ALA A 191 -4.94 -27.51 -3.26
CA ALA A 191 -5.95 -28.31 -3.96
C ALA A 191 -5.87 -28.07 -5.48
N HIS A 192 -5.88 -29.16 -6.22
CA HIS A 192 -5.88 -29.19 -7.69
C HIS A 192 -7.19 -29.80 -8.20
N PRO A 193 -8.28 -28.99 -8.34
CA PRO A 193 -9.52 -29.50 -8.87
C PRO A 193 -9.36 -30.00 -10.31
N SER A 194 -9.99 -31.11 -10.64
CA SER A 194 -9.93 -31.72 -11.98
C SER A 194 -10.55 -30.83 -13.08
N ALA A 195 -11.44 -29.92 -12.71
CA ALA A 195 -12.03 -28.92 -13.59
C ALA A 195 -12.20 -27.59 -12.84
N LEU A 196 -11.70 -26.52 -13.43
CA LEU A 196 -11.86 -25.17 -12.91
C LEU A 196 -13.24 -24.62 -13.30
N ARG A 197 -13.97 -24.08 -12.32
CA ARG A 197 -15.26 -23.41 -12.56
C ARG A 197 -15.02 -22.10 -13.30
N LYS A 198 -15.92 -21.76 -14.21
CA LYS A 198 -15.92 -20.52 -14.95
C LYS A 198 -17.29 -19.87 -14.89
N CYS A 199 -17.33 -18.56 -14.78
CA CYS A 199 -18.57 -17.80 -14.84
C CYS A 199 -18.27 -16.33 -15.23
N ARG A 200 -19.23 -15.68 -15.87
CA ARG A 200 -19.08 -14.29 -16.31
C ARG A 200 -18.68 -13.36 -15.16
N ALA A 201 -19.36 -13.46 -14.02
CA ALA A 201 -19.07 -12.61 -12.86
C ALA A 201 -17.64 -12.79 -12.31
N GLY A 202 -17.12 -14.04 -12.32
CA GLY A 202 -15.75 -14.34 -11.92
C GLY A 202 -14.73 -13.74 -12.87
N ALA A 203 -14.92 -13.94 -14.18
CA ALA A 203 -14.03 -13.36 -15.21
C ALA A 203 -14.01 -11.82 -15.14
N GLU A 204 -15.18 -11.17 -15.00
CA GLU A 204 -15.29 -9.72 -14.85
C GLU A 204 -14.57 -9.23 -13.57
N LYS A 205 -14.67 -9.97 -12.46
CA LYS A 205 -13.98 -9.63 -11.22
C LYS A 205 -12.46 -9.74 -11.38
N VAL A 206 -11.94 -10.81 -11.99
CA VAL A 206 -10.51 -10.96 -12.29
C VAL A 206 -9.99 -9.80 -13.12
N ALA A 207 -10.76 -9.36 -14.13
CA ALA A 207 -10.39 -8.21 -14.95
C ALA A 207 -10.36 -6.90 -14.14
N ARG A 208 -11.34 -6.66 -13.27
CA ARG A 208 -11.35 -5.50 -12.36
C ARG A 208 -10.19 -5.53 -11.37
N ASP A 209 -9.83 -6.71 -10.85
CA ASP A 209 -8.68 -6.86 -9.97
C ASP A 209 -7.39 -6.50 -10.68
N ALA A 210 -7.20 -6.96 -11.92
CA ALA A 210 -6.03 -6.61 -12.72
C ALA A 210 -5.91 -5.09 -12.94
N GLU A 211 -7.03 -4.38 -13.09
CA GLU A 211 -7.04 -2.92 -13.16
C GLU A 211 -6.64 -2.28 -11.81
N THR A 212 -7.20 -2.78 -10.70
CA THR A 212 -6.86 -2.32 -9.35
C THR A 212 -5.39 -2.54 -9.04
N VAL A 213 -4.84 -3.72 -9.37
CA VAL A 213 -3.42 -4.07 -9.25
C VAL A 213 -2.53 -3.06 -9.98
N ARG A 214 -2.88 -2.70 -11.22
CA ARG A 214 -2.13 -1.68 -12.00
C ARG A 214 -2.21 -0.29 -11.34
N LYS A 215 -3.40 0.16 -10.95
CA LYS A 215 -3.62 1.45 -10.26
C LYS A 215 -2.85 1.54 -8.96
N MET A 216 -2.77 0.44 -8.23
CA MET A 216 -2.04 0.36 -6.97
C MET A 216 -0.52 0.22 -7.15
N GLY A 217 -0.04 -0.05 -8.37
CA GLY A 217 1.38 -0.28 -8.65
C GLY A 217 1.91 -1.55 -7.97
N VAL A 218 1.07 -2.56 -7.79
CA VAL A 218 1.47 -3.84 -7.20
C VAL A 218 2.26 -4.63 -8.22
N SER A 219 3.53 -4.89 -7.94
CA SER A 219 4.48 -5.58 -8.84
C SER A 219 4.91 -6.96 -8.35
N GLY A 220 4.40 -7.40 -7.20
CA GLY A 220 4.74 -8.71 -6.62
C GLY A 220 3.71 -9.16 -5.59
N THR A 221 3.75 -10.45 -5.25
CA THR A 221 2.80 -11.06 -4.32
C THR A 221 3.50 -11.89 -3.24
N PRO A 222 2.90 -11.96 -2.04
CA PRO A 222 1.78 -11.16 -1.61
C PRO A 222 2.17 -9.68 -1.40
N THR A 223 1.23 -8.76 -1.57
CA THR A 223 1.38 -7.36 -1.16
C THR A 223 0.18 -7.01 -0.29
N LEU A 224 0.42 -6.45 0.88
CA LEU A 224 -0.62 -6.13 1.84
C LEU A 224 -0.60 -4.65 2.20
N PHE A 225 -1.78 -4.12 2.53
CA PHE A 225 -1.91 -2.86 3.24
C PHE A 225 -2.53 -3.12 4.60
N VAL A 226 -1.77 -2.79 5.63
CA VAL A 226 -2.09 -3.02 7.01
C VAL A 226 -2.04 -1.69 7.74
N GLU A 227 -3.18 -1.18 8.20
CA GLU A 227 -3.30 0.17 8.82
C GLU A 227 -2.69 1.30 7.96
N GLY A 228 -2.78 1.17 6.63
CA GLY A 228 -2.20 2.14 5.69
C GLY A 228 -0.70 2.01 5.46
N LYS A 229 -0.04 1.00 6.04
CA LYS A 229 1.34 0.63 5.77
C LYS A 229 1.40 -0.43 4.68
N LEU A 230 2.31 -0.26 3.72
CA LEU A 230 2.60 -1.25 2.69
C LEU A 230 3.53 -2.33 3.24
N VAL A 231 3.12 -3.59 3.11
CA VAL A 231 3.94 -4.77 3.43
C VAL A 231 4.14 -5.57 2.14
N SER A 232 5.35 -5.56 1.60
CA SER A 232 5.71 -6.29 0.38
C SER A 232 6.28 -7.66 0.72
N GLY A 233 5.70 -8.72 0.15
CA GLY A 233 6.04 -10.10 0.46
C GLY A 233 5.42 -10.57 1.77
N PHE A 234 5.65 -11.84 2.11
CA PHE A 234 5.23 -12.40 3.38
C PHE A 234 6.23 -12.04 4.48
N GLN A 235 5.89 -11.05 5.29
CA GLN A 235 6.71 -10.57 6.40
C GLN A 235 6.02 -10.88 7.73
N GLN A 236 6.26 -12.07 8.25
CA GLN A 236 5.57 -12.60 9.44
C GLN A 236 5.65 -11.65 10.64
N ALA A 237 6.84 -11.13 10.96
CA ALA A 237 7.04 -10.24 12.11
C ALA A 237 6.20 -8.95 12.05
N GLU A 238 6.05 -8.37 10.85
CA GLU A 238 5.22 -7.18 10.61
C GLU A 238 3.74 -7.49 10.86
N LEU A 239 3.27 -8.65 10.40
CA LEU A 239 1.89 -9.08 10.56
C LEU A 239 1.57 -9.46 12.01
N GLU A 240 2.51 -10.06 12.73
CA GLU A 240 2.38 -10.32 14.17
C GLU A 240 2.30 -9.02 14.97
N ALA A 241 3.15 -8.04 14.66
CA ALA A 241 3.11 -6.73 15.30
C ALA A 241 1.75 -6.03 15.06
N PHE A 242 1.19 -6.12 13.85
CA PHE A 242 -0.15 -5.63 13.56
C PHE A 242 -1.22 -6.30 14.41
N LEU A 243 -1.20 -7.63 14.50
CA LEU A 243 -2.19 -8.37 15.30
C LEU A 243 -2.13 -8.00 16.79
N GLU A 244 -0.93 -7.81 17.32
CA GLU A 244 -0.78 -7.36 18.72
C GLU A 244 -1.30 -5.92 18.93
N ALA A 245 -0.98 -5.00 18.01
CA ALA A 245 -1.47 -3.63 18.07
C ALA A 245 -3.01 -3.54 17.94
N SER A 246 -3.61 -4.45 17.18
CA SER A 246 -5.06 -4.49 16.94
C SER A 246 -5.87 -4.97 18.15
N LYS A 247 -5.27 -5.75 19.07
CA LYS A 247 -5.94 -6.20 20.31
C LYS A 247 -6.41 -5.04 21.19
N GLY A 248 -5.66 -3.93 21.19
CA GLY A 248 -6.01 -2.75 21.98
C GLY A 248 -7.14 -1.90 21.38
N LYS A 249 -7.53 -2.14 20.12
CA LYS A 249 -8.57 -1.38 19.40
C LYS A 249 -9.92 -2.10 19.35
N ALA A 250 -9.95 -3.38 19.64
CA ALA A 250 -11.16 -4.19 19.73
C ALA A 250 -11.70 -4.10 21.19
N SER A 251 -12.23 -2.94 21.58
CA SER A 251 -13.08 -2.78 22.76
C SER A 251 -14.40 -2.16 22.33
N PRO A 252 -15.50 -2.53 23.00
CA PRO A 252 -16.87 -2.59 22.50
C PRO A 252 -17.45 -1.26 22.09
#